data_1edf20ede0dd0e48b82b0440f2414efb
#
_entry.id   1edf20ede0dd0e48b82b0440f2414efb
#
_cell.length_a   1.000
_cell.length_b   1.000
_cell.length_c   1.000
_cell.angle_alpha   90.00
_cell.angle_beta   90.00
_cell.angle_gamma   90.00
#
_symmetry.space_group_name_H-M   'P 1'
#
loop_
_entity.id
_entity.type
_entity.pdbx_description
1 polymer ?
#
loop_
_entity_poly.entity_id
_entity_poly.type
_entity_poly.pdbx_seq_one_letter_code
_entity_poly.pdbx_strand_id
1 'polypeptide(L)'
;MSTPYESAQLILKIFEMRREPVLREARAWFVREFNPSSAAEILALPADDNRKFRMVTGYWDMACSLVNHGAIDRQMFLDANGELFGTFSKVQPLLADLRERLKVPTLMTHTEQVVMSVPDAEARLEAIRNRLKAITAQHAAAKS
;
A
#
# COMPACT_ATOMS: atom_id res chain seq x y z
N MET A 1 -18.02 -11.86 -13.66
CA MET A 1 -16.93 -10.94 -14.08
C MET A 1 -17.49 -9.55 -14.32
N SER A 2 -16.77 -8.55 -13.83
CA SER A 2 -17.14 -7.15 -14.02
C SER A 2 -16.93 -6.76 -15.48
N THR A 3 -17.84 -5.95 -16.03
CA THR A 3 -17.64 -5.34 -17.35
C THR A 3 -16.62 -4.19 -17.24
N PRO A 4 -16.01 -3.74 -18.35
CA PRO A 4 -15.14 -2.56 -18.30
C PRO A 4 -15.83 -1.32 -17.73
N TYR A 5 -17.11 -1.12 -18.01
CA TYR A 5 -17.88 -0.01 -17.46
C TYR A 5 -18.01 -0.12 -15.93
N GLU A 6 -18.37 -1.29 -15.44
CA GLU A 6 -18.49 -1.53 -14.00
C GLU A 6 -17.15 -1.37 -13.30
N SER A 7 -16.08 -1.89 -13.87
CA SER A 7 -14.72 -1.72 -13.34
C SER A 7 -14.33 -0.24 -13.27
N ALA A 8 -14.60 0.52 -14.34
CA ALA A 8 -14.29 1.94 -14.39
C ALA A 8 -15.03 2.72 -13.29
N GLN A 9 -16.30 2.41 -13.06
CA GLN A 9 -17.09 3.04 -11.99
C GLN A 9 -16.46 2.81 -10.62
N LEU A 10 -16.06 1.58 -10.33
CA LEU A 10 -15.45 1.24 -9.05
C LEU A 10 -14.06 1.87 -8.89
N ILE A 11 -13.26 1.89 -9.96
CA ILE A 11 -11.94 2.51 -9.93
C ILE A 11 -12.06 4.01 -9.66
N LEU A 12 -12.99 4.69 -10.30
CA LEU A 12 -13.21 6.12 -10.07
C LEU A 12 -13.69 6.37 -8.63
N LYS A 13 -14.51 5.46 -8.07
CA LYS A 13 -14.94 5.55 -6.68
C LYS A 13 -13.77 5.39 -5.72
N ILE A 14 -12.90 4.42 -5.96
CA ILE A 14 -11.69 4.20 -5.16
C ILE A 14 -10.79 5.44 -5.22
N PHE A 15 -10.61 6.01 -6.41
CA PHE A 15 -9.82 7.23 -6.59
C PHE A 15 -10.41 8.40 -5.80
N GLU A 16 -11.73 8.56 -5.85
CA GLU A 16 -12.42 9.60 -5.10
C GLU A 16 -12.22 9.42 -3.59
N MET A 17 -12.32 8.21 -3.09
CA MET A 17 -12.15 7.90 -1.66
C MET A 17 -10.76 8.30 -1.15
N ARG A 18 -9.70 8.10 -1.93
CA ARG A 18 -8.35 8.43 -1.47
C ARG A 18 -8.06 9.94 -1.46
N ARG A 19 -8.93 10.73 -2.05
CA ARG A 19 -8.83 12.20 -2.03
C ARG A 19 -9.40 12.80 -0.74
N GLU A 20 -10.07 12.00 0.06
CA GLU A 20 -10.58 12.43 1.36
C GLU A 20 -9.40 12.95 2.20
N PRO A 21 -9.54 14.13 2.88
CA PRO A 21 -8.40 14.79 3.52
C PRO A 21 -7.62 13.95 4.53
N VAL A 22 -8.30 13.16 5.36
CA VAL A 22 -7.63 12.35 6.39
C VAL A 22 -6.81 11.23 5.74
N LEU A 23 -7.38 10.54 4.75
CA LEU A 23 -6.66 9.49 4.05
C LEU A 23 -5.50 10.07 3.22
N ARG A 24 -5.71 11.22 2.60
CA ARG A 24 -4.67 11.90 1.83
C ARG A 24 -3.47 12.25 2.71
N GLU A 25 -3.72 12.74 3.92
CA GLU A 25 -2.68 13.04 4.89
C GLU A 25 -1.93 11.76 5.29
N ALA A 26 -2.67 10.69 5.57
CA ALA A 26 -2.07 9.39 5.93
C ALA A 26 -1.19 8.84 4.79
N ARG A 27 -1.64 8.98 3.54
CA ARG A 27 -0.85 8.55 2.39
C ARG A 27 0.42 9.39 2.22
N ALA A 28 0.34 10.70 2.45
CA ALA A 28 1.52 11.57 2.38
C ALA A 28 2.54 11.17 3.45
N TRP A 29 2.10 10.90 4.66
CA TRP A 29 2.95 10.40 5.73
C TRP A 29 3.61 9.07 5.33
N PHE A 30 2.84 8.16 4.78
CA PHE A 30 3.34 6.83 4.38
C PHE A 30 4.47 6.93 3.36
N VAL A 31 4.33 7.81 2.39
CA VAL A 31 5.35 7.99 1.34
C VAL A 31 6.57 8.74 1.84
N ARG A 32 6.38 9.78 2.64
CA ARG A 32 7.46 10.73 2.97
C ARG A 32 8.18 10.44 4.28
N GLU A 33 7.48 9.91 5.25
CA GLU A 33 8.02 9.76 6.61
C GLU A 33 8.17 8.30 7.05
N PHE A 34 7.23 7.45 6.69
CA PHE A 34 7.23 6.04 7.10
C PHE A 34 8.33 5.28 6.36
N ASN A 35 9.30 4.76 7.12
CA ASN A 35 10.42 4.00 6.53
C ASN A 35 10.89 2.94 7.54
N PRO A 36 10.10 1.88 7.76
CA PRO A 36 10.42 0.91 8.79
C PRO A 36 11.58 0.00 8.39
N SER A 37 12.42 -0.33 9.37
CA SER A 37 13.51 -1.30 9.21
C SER A 37 13.14 -2.68 9.75
N SER A 38 12.09 -2.77 10.57
CA SER A 38 11.70 -4.03 11.20
C SER A 38 10.21 -4.03 11.53
N ALA A 39 9.66 -5.22 11.73
CA ALA A 39 8.28 -5.37 12.20
C ALA A 39 8.12 -4.73 13.60
N ALA A 40 9.15 -4.82 14.43
CA ALA A 40 9.11 -4.22 15.76
C ALA A 40 8.89 -2.70 15.71
N GLU A 41 9.50 -2.02 14.75
CA GLU A 41 9.29 -0.58 14.54
C GLU A 41 7.84 -0.27 14.19
N ILE A 42 7.22 -1.10 13.37
CA ILE A 42 5.81 -0.93 13.01
C ILE A 42 4.93 -1.09 14.24
N LEU A 43 5.21 -2.10 15.06
CA LEU A 43 4.45 -2.34 16.29
C LEU A 43 4.63 -1.25 17.32
N ALA A 44 5.76 -0.55 17.27
CA ALA A 44 6.09 0.52 18.20
C ALA A 44 5.65 1.92 17.74
N LEU A 45 4.96 2.02 16.60
CA LEU A 45 4.50 3.32 16.10
C LEU A 45 3.62 4.03 17.14
N PRO A 46 3.78 5.36 17.31
CA PRO A 46 2.86 6.14 18.12
C PRO A 46 1.43 5.97 17.64
N ALA A 47 0.46 6.17 18.50
CA ALA A 47 -0.95 5.88 18.22
C ALA A 47 -1.45 6.54 16.91
N ASP A 48 -1.07 7.80 16.68
CA ASP A 48 -1.51 8.51 15.46
C ASP A 48 -0.88 7.93 14.21
N ASP A 49 0.40 7.61 14.25
CA ASP A 49 1.11 7.01 13.11
C ASP A 49 0.59 5.59 12.84
N ASN A 50 0.31 4.84 13.89
CA ASN A 50 -0.30 3.51 13.75
C ASN A 50 -1.67 3.60 13.07
N ARG A 51 -2.45 4.61 13.40
CA ARG A 51 -3.74 4.87 12.77
C ARG A 51 -3.55 5.13 11.27
N LYS A 52 -2.56 5.94 10.90
CA LYS A 52 -2.24 6.23 9.50
C LYS A 52 -1.79 4.97 8.77
N PHE A 53 -0.94 4.17 9.39
CA PHE A 53 -0.48 2.90 8.82
C PHE A 53 -1.65 1.98 8.49
N ARG A 54 -2.54 1.79 9.47
CA ARG A 54 -3.70 0.91 9.30
C ARG A 54 -4.68 1.46 8.26
N MET A 55 -4.85 2.77 8.20
CA MET A 55 -5.75 3.41 7.24
C MET A 55 -5.25 3.20 5.81
N VAL A 56 -3.96 3.40 5.57
CA VAL A 56 -3.39 3.25 4.22
C VAL A 56 -3.36 1.79 3.78
N THR A 57 -2.86 0.89 4.63
CA THR A 57 -2.79 -0.52 4.28
C THR A 57 -4.18 -1.15 4.14
N GLY A 58 -5.12 -0.75 4.99
CA GLY A 58 -6.50 -1.23 4.91
C GLY A 58 -7.21 -0.76 3.65
N TYR A 59 -7.00 0.49 3.26
CA TYR A 59 -7.58 1.04 2.03
C TYR A 59 -7.14 0.23 0.81
N TRP A 60 -5.83 0.01 0.65
CA TRP A 60 -5.30 -0.72 -0.49
C TRP A 60 -5.70 -2.20 -0.47
N ASP A 61 -5.71 -2.82 0.71
CA ASP A 61 -6.09 -4.22 0.80
C ASP A 61 -7.58 -4.43 0.47
N MET A 62 -8.43 -3.50 0.86
CA MET A 62 -9.85 -3.51 0.47
C MET A 62 -9.99 -3.38 -1.05
N ALA A 63 -9.28 -2.41 -1.65
CA ALA A 63 -9.33 -2.23 -3.11
C ALA A 63 -8.85 -3.48 -3.84
N CYS A 64 -7.75 -4.09 -3.38
CA CYS A 64 -7.22 -5.31 -3.96
C CYS A 64 -8.16 -6.51 -3.78
N SER A 65 -8.90 -6.55 -2.67
CA SER A 65 -9.89 -7.61 -2.48
C SER A 65 -10.97 -7.56 -3.56
N LEU A 66 -11.40 -6.35 -3.95
CA LEU A 66 -12.38 -6.20 -5.04
C LEU A 66 -11.82 -6.72 -6.37
N VAL A 67 -10.53 -6.49 -6.62
CA VAL A 67 -9.85 -7.04 -7.80
C VAL A 67 -9.83 -8.56 -7.75
N ASN A 68 -9.41 -9.13 -6.62
CA ASN A 68 -9.27 -10.58 -6.48
C ASN A 68 -10.61 -11.31 -6.56
N HIS A 69 -11.70 -10.65 -6.15
CA HIS A 69 -13.05 -11.22 -6.25
C HIS A 69 -13.71 -10.98 -7.62
N GLY A 70 -13.00 -10.34 -8.55
CA GLY A 70 -13.53 -10.13 -9.90
C GLY A 70 -14.45 -8.93 -10.06
N ALA A 71 -14.61 -8.09 -9.03
CA ALA A 71 -15.42 -6.89 -9.12
C ALA A 71 -14.75 -5.79 -9.94
N ILE A 72 -13.42 -5.80 -10.00
CA ILE A 72 -12.63 -4.84 -10.78
C ILE A 72 -11.67 -5.62 -11.67
N ASP A 73 -11.58 -5.25 -12.95
CA ASP A 73 -10.58 -5.82 -13.85
C ASP A 73 -9.17 -5.50 -13.36
N ARG A 74 -8.33 -6.54 -13.25
CA ARG A 74 -6.98 -6.42 -12.68
C ARG A 74 -6.11 -5.44 -13.45
N GLN A 75 -6.07 -5.58 -14.77
CA GLN A 75 -5.20 -4.72 -15.58
C GLN A 75 -5.64 -3.26 -15.53
N MET A 76 -6.94 -3.02 -15.62
CA MET A 76 -7.48 -1.66 -15.52
C MET A 76 -7.15 -1.03 -14.16
N PHE A 77 -7.26 -1.81 -13.09
CA PHE A 77 -6.90 -1.35 -11.76
C PHE A 77 -5.41 -0.99 -11.66
N LEU A 78 -4.55 -1.87 -12.17
CA LEU A 78 -3.10 -1.66 -12.12
C LEU A 78 -2.67 -0.44 -12.93
N ASP A 79 -3.33 -0.18 -14.06
CA ASP A 79 -3.02 0.98 -14.91
C ASP A 79 -3.25 2.30 -14.17
N ALA A 80 -4.19 2.33 -13.23
CA ALA A 80 -4.61 3.56 -12.55
C ALA A 80 -4.03 3.72 -11.14
N ASN A 81 -3.41 2.68 -10.56
CA ASN A 81 -3.08 2.66 -9.13
C ASN A 81 -1.64 2.25 -8.85
N GLY A 82 -0.69 2.96 -9.46
CA GLY A 82 0.74 2.70 -9.27
C GLY A 82 1.22 2.89 -7.82
N GLU A 83 0.58 3.76 -7.05
CA GLU A 83 0.96 4.02 -5.66
C GLU A 83 0.89 2.76 -4.78
N LEU A 84 0.06 1.81 -5.15
CA LEU A 84 -0.06 0.53 -4.46
C LEU A 84 1.30 -0.17 -4.33
N PHE A 85 2.10 -0.13 -5.38
CA PHE A 85 3.43 -0.76 -5.39
C PHE A 85 4.37 -0.09 -4.39
N GLY A 86 4.30 1.23 -4.29
CA GLY A 86 5.09 1.97 -3.30
C GLY A 86 4.70 1.60 -1.88
N THR A 87 3.41 1.51 -1.62
CA THR A 87 2.90 1.13 -0.31
C THR A 87 3.38 -0.27 0.07
N PHE A 88 3.19 -1.24 -0.80
CA PHE A 88 3.56 -2.62 -0.52
C PHE A 88 5.07 -2.80 -0.43
N SER A 89 5.84 -2.07 -1.23
CA SER A 89 7.31 -2.17 -1.22
C SER A 89 7.91 -1.92 0.16
N LYS A 90 7.32 -1.03 0.94
CA LYS A 90 7.81 -0.70 2.28
C LYS A 90 7.53 -1.78 3.32
N VAL A 91 6.47 -2.54 3.14
CA VAL A 91 6.02 -3.54 4.11
C VAL A 91 6.46 -4.94 3.74
N GLN A 92 6.59 -5.22 2.45
CA GLN A 92 6.83 -6.57 1.95
C GLN A 92 7.97 -7.32 2.64
N PRO A 93 9.17 -6.74 2.85
CA PRO A 93 10.25 -7.48 3.52
C PRO A 93 9.96 -7.82 4.99
N LEU A 94 9.00 -7.13 5.59
CA LEU A 94 8.68 -7.26 7.02
C LEU A 94 7.37 -8.01 7.24
N LEU A 95 6.67 -8.34 6.15
CA LEU A 95 5.28 -8.80 6.23
C LEU A 95 5.14 -10.14 6.95
N ALA A 96 6.03 -11.09 6.66
CA ALA A 96 5.98 -12.41 7.30
C ALA A 96 6.14 -12.31 8.81
N ASP A 97 7.11 -11.53 9.28
CA ASP A 97 7.34 -11.33 10.70
C ASP A 97 6.19 -10.53 11.35
N LEU A 98 5.66 -9.54 10.63
CA LEU A 98 4.55 -8.74 11.12
C LEU A 98 3.29 -9.60 11.29
N ARG A 99 3.00 -10.47 10.34
CA ARG A 99 1.87 -11.41 10.41
C ARG A 99 1.98 -12.32 11.62
N GLU A 100 3.17 -12.82 11.88
CA GLU A 100 3.44 -13.71 13.01
C GLU A 100 3.27 -12.99 14.34
N ARG A 101 3.87 -11.82 14.47
CA ARG A 101 3.80 -11.03 15.72
C ARG A 101 2.38 -10.57 16.05
N LEU A 102 1.62 -10.16 15.03
CA LEU A 102 0.23 -9.74 15.21
C LEU A 102 -0.74 -10.92 15.28
N LYS A 103 -0.29 -12.14 14.93
CA LYS A 103 -1.13 -13.32 14.81
C LYS A 103 -2.28 -13.12 13.83
N VAL A 104 -1.99 -12.42 12.72
CA VAL A 104 -2.93 -12.16 11.64
C VAL A 104 -2.31 -12.66 10.33
N PRO A 105 -2.45 -13.95 10.01
CA PRO A 105 -1.82 -14.53 8.81
C PRO A 105 -2.38 -13.96 7.49
N THR A 106 -3.55 -13.35 7.54
CA THR A 106 -4.20 -12.78 6.35
C THR A 106 -3.91 -11.30 6.13
N LEU A 107 -3.05 -10.70 6.95
CA LEU A 107 -2.70 -9.28 6.82
C LEU A 107 -2.16 -8.99 5.43
N MET A 108 -2.81 -8.07 4.70
CA MET A 108 -2.41 -7.62 3.36
C MET A 108 -2.29 -8.75 2.31
N THR A 109 -3.02 -9.84 2.47
CA THR A 109 -2.96 -10.94 1.49
C THR A 109 -3.52 -10.53 0.14
N HIS A 110 -4.55 -9.69 0.09
CA HIS A 110 -5.12 -9.23 -1.17
C HIS A 110 -4.15 -8.31 -1.90
N THR A 111 -3.51 -7.41 -1.17
CA THR A 111 -2.47 -6.53 -1.72
C THR A 111 -1.32 -7.36 -2.28
N GLU A 112 -0.85 -8.32 -1.52
CA GLU A 112 0.24 -9.22 -1.95
C GLU A 112 -0.12 -9.95 -3.24
N GLN A 113 -1.30 -10.53 -3.33
CA GLN A 113 -1.75 -11.25 -4.51
C GLN A 113 -1.77 -10.37 -5.76
N VAL A 114 -2.28 -9.15 -5.63
CA VAL A 114 -2.36 -8.23 -6.77
C VAL A 114 -0.97 -7.76 -7.18
N VAL A 115 -0.15 -7.30 -6.23
CA VAL A 115 1.18 -6.77 -6.52
C VAL A 115 2.10 -7.85 -7.09
N MET A 116 2.07 -9.05 -6.52
CA MET A 116 2.95 -10.12 -6.97
C MET A 116 2.49 -10.80 -8.26
N SER A 117 1.34 -10.40 -8.80
CA SER A 117 0.84 -10.96 -10.06
C SER A 117 1.51 -10.36 -11.30
N VAL A 118 2.26 -9.27 -11.16
CA VAL A 118 2.91 -8.64 -12.31
C VAL A 118 4.28 -9.28 -12.59
N PRO A 119 4.76 -9.24 -13.87
CA PRO A 119 6.10 -9.73 -14.17
C PRO A 119 7.17 -8.97 -13.39
N ASP A 120 8.20 -9.68 -12.95
CA ASP A 120 9.35 -9.11 -12.24
C ASP A 120 8.96 -8.30 -10.98
N ALA A 121 7.93 -8.75 -10.29
CA ALA A 121 7.39 -8.04 -9.12
C ALA A 121 8.47 -7.75 -8.06
N GLU A 122 9.30 -8.74 -7.73
CA GLU A 122 10.35 -8.58 -6.70
C GLU A 122 11.34 -7.47 -7.08
N ALA A 123 11.86 -7.49 -8.30
CA ALA A 123 12.81 -6.49 -8.77
C ALA A 123 12.17 -5.09 -8.82
N ARG A 124 10.92 -5.04 -9.26
CA ARG A 124 10.16 -3.79 -9.31
C ARG A 124 9.96 -3.20 -7.91
N LEU A 125 9.61 -4.02 -6.95
CA LEU A 125 9.42 -3.58 -5.56
C LEU A 125 10.74 -3.10 -4.95
N GLU A 126 11.84 -3.78 -5.21
CA GLU A 126 13.14 -3.36 -4.71
C GLU A 126 13.54 -2.00 -5.23
N ALA A 127 13.37 -1.77 -6.53
CA ALA A 127 13.68 -0.47 -7.15
C ALA A 127 12.83 0.65 -6.55
N ILE A 128 11.54 0.40 -6.36
CA ILE A 128 10.62 1.36 -5.76
C ILE A 128 11.00 1.65 -4.31
N ARG A 129 11.31 0.61 -3.55
CA ARG A 129 11.71 0.73 -2.14
C ARG A 129 12.94 1.63 -2.00
N ASN A 130 13.94 1.43 -2.84
CA ASN A 130 15.16 2.22 -2.81
C ASN A 130 14.89 3.69 -3.15
N ARG A 131 14.02 3.94 -4.15
CA ARG A 131 13.63 5.30 -4.50
C ARG A 131 12.88 5.98 -3.36
N LEU A 132 11.98 5.27 -2.69
CA LEU A 132 11.21 5.84 -1.59
C LEU A 132 12.08 6.10 -0.36
N LYS A 133 13.09 5.28 -0.11
CA LYS A 133 14.07 5.56 0.95
C LYS A 133 14.80 6.89 0.70
N ALA A 134 15.17 7.16 -0.54
CA ALA A 134 15.81 8.42 -0.91
C ALA A 134 14.86 9.61 -0.68
N ILE A 135 13.58 9.46 -1.03
CA ILE A 135 12.57 10.51 -0.81
C ILE A 135 12.41 10.78 0.69
N THR A 136 12.35 9.74 1.51
CA THR A 136 12.23 9.88 2.96
C THR A 136 13.44 10.60 3.54
N ALA A 137 14.65 10.27 3.08
CA ALA A 137 15.87 10.91 3.51
C ALA A 137 15.90 12.40 3.14
N GLN A 138 15.47 12.74 1.92
CA GLN A 138 15.37 14.13 1.47
C GLN A 138 14.37 14.92 2.29
N HIS A 139 13.23 14.32 2.61
CA HIS A 139 12.18 14.96 3.41
C HIS A 139 12.68 15.23 4.83
N ALA A 140 13.40 14.29 5.43
CA ALA A 140 13.98 14.45 6.75
C ALA A 140 15.05 15.57 6.76
N ALA A 141 15.89 15.62 5.72
CA ALA A 141 16.92 16.65 5.58
C ALA A 141 16.30 18.05 5.44
N ALA A 142 15.18 18.17 4.71
CA ALA A 142 14.49 19.44 4.53
C ALA A 142 13.87 19.97 5.82
N LYS A 143 13.57 19.09 6.80
CA LYS A 143 13.01 19.47 8.10
C LYS A 143 14.07 19.93 9.11
N SER A 144 15.32 19.55 8.89
CA SER A 144 16.42 19.95 9.74
C SER A 144 17.12 21.21 9.18
#